data_8bc7d1d253dc16ba2be1a4d850b3784b
#
_entry.id   8bc7d1d253dc16ba2be1a4d850b3784b
#
_cell.length_a   1.000
_cell.length_b   1.000
_cell.length_c   1.000
_cell.angle_alpha   90.00
_cell.angle_beta   90.00
_cell.angle_gamma   90.00
#
_symmetry.space_group_name_H-M   'P 1'
#
loop_
_entity.id
_entity.type
_entity.pdbx_description
1 polymer ?
#
loop_
_entity_poly.entity_id
_entity_poly.type
_entity_poly.pdbx_seq_one_letter_code
_entity_poly.pdbx_strand_id
1 'polypeptide(L)'
;MAAVKKARLDELLVAKGLADTRSQAKALILAGKVKIGTHRLDKPGQSLNADSEVTVESPPRFVSRGGEKLEGFLDHFEITMEGTHVLDVGASTGGFTDCSLQRGAINATCVDVGRAQMHNKLIQNDRVTNIENQCPPLEARRPTLRRLPPNRNGLILYFANQSITSRLAIPRAQRLFNCTCQTSV
;
A
#
# COMPACT_ATOMS: atom_id res chain seq x y z
N MET A 1 -13.01 42.68 23.75
CA MET A 1 -12.92 41.78 22.60
C MET A 1 -11.47 41.36 22.44
N ALA A 2 -11.13 40.08 22.65
CA ALA A 2 -9.75 39.62 22.47
C ALA A 2 -9.40 39.66 20.97
N ALA A 3 -8.26 40.25 20.63
CA ALA A 3 -7.77 40.33 19.26
C ALA A 3 -7.50 38.91 18.74
N VAL A 4 -8.18 38.52 17.69
CA VAL A 4 -7.97 37.22 17.02
C VAL A 4 -6.56 37.19 16.45
N LYS A 5 -5.68 36.39 17.04
CA LYS A 5 -4.29 36.26 16.62
C LYS A 5 -4.26 35.49 15.30
N LYS A 6 -3.86 36.19 14.23
CA LYS A 6 -3.68 35.57 12.90
C LYS A 6 -2.25 35.01 12.75
N ALA A 7 -2.12 33.87 12.12
CA ALA A 7 -0.84 33.23 11.81
C ALA A 7 -0.83 32.78 10.35
N ARG A 8 0.35 32.67 9.76
CA ARG A 8 0.53 32.10 8.43
C ARG A 8 0.30 30.59 8.51
N LEU A 9 -0.31 30.01 7.48
CA LEU A 9 -0.62 28.58 7.45
C LEU A 9 0.64 27.69 7.59
N ASP A 10 1.76 28.04 6.92
CA ASP A 10 3.01 27.30 7.03
C ASP A 10 3.61 27.35 8.46
N GLU A 11 3.44 28.46 9.18
CA GLU A 11 3.87 28.60 10.56
C GLU A 11 2.90 27.91 11.54
N LEU A 12 1.61 27.98 11.25
CA LEU A 12 0.56 27.35 12.06
C LEU A 12 0.71 25.82 12.08
N LEU A 13 1.03 25.20 10.93
CA LEU A 13 1.28 23.75 10.88
C LEU A 13 2.46 23.33 11.76
N VAL A 14 3.53 24.10 11.77
CA VAL A 14 4.69 23.81 12.63
C VAL A 14 4.32 24.04 14.11
N ALA A 15 3.65 25.14 14.43
CA ALA A 15 3.24 25.43 15.79
C ALA A 15 2.27 24.40 16.38
N LYS A 16 1.46 23.76 15.54
CA LYS A 16 0.53 22.67 15.93
C LYS A 16 1.17 21.28 15.91
N GLY A 17 2.46 21.15 15.57
CA GLY A 17 3.14 19.84 15.46
C GLY A 17 2.68 18.99 14.27
N LEU A 18 2.01 19.59 13.28
CA LEU A 18 1.53 18.91 12.06
C LEU A 18 2.60 18.84 10.97
N ALA A 19 3.72 19.53 11.16
CA ALA A 19 4.91 19.47 10.34
C ALA A 19 6.14 19.79 11.19
N ASP A 20 7.26 19.14 10.95
CA ASP A 20 8.49 19.35 11.72
C ASP A 20 9.21 20.64 11.31
N THR A 21 9.06 21.05 10.06
CA THR A 21 9.71 22.22 9.49
C THR A 21 8.77 23.04 8.60
N ARG A 22 9.06 24.33 8.41
CA ARG A 22 8.32 25.18 7.46
C ARG A 22 8.41 24.69 6.01
N SER A 23 9.54 24.09 5.62
CA SER A 23 9.71 23.51 4.28
C SER A 23 8.77 22.33 4.08
N GLN A 24 8.67 21.44 5.06
CA GLN A 24 7.72 20.31 5.06
C GLN A 24 6.27 20.81 5.04
N ALA A 25 5.93 21.81 5.88
CA ALA A 25 4.62 22.43 5.89
C ALA A 25 4.23 22.97 4.50
N LYS A 26 5.14 23.71 3.84
CA LYS A 26 4.90 24.20 2.47
C LYS A 26 4.67 23.08 1.47
N ALA A 27 5.45 22.00 1.53
CA ALA A 27 5.28 20.84 0.66
C ALA A 27 3.90 20.17 0.86
N LEU A 28 3.46 19.99 2.10
CA LEU A 28 2.13 19.46 2.43
C LEU A 28 0.99 20.33 1.90
N ILE A 29 1.12 21.65 2.04
CA ILE A 29 0.12 22.62 1.57
C ILE A 29 0.04 22.58 0.03
N LEU A 30 1.19 22.69 -0.64
CA LEU A 30 1.26 22.66 -2.11
C LEU A 30 0.79 21.30 -2.69
N ALA A 31 1.00 20.22 -1.97
CA ALA A 31 0.46 18.90 -2.33
C ALA A 31 -1.06 18.77 -2.06
N GLY A 32 -1.70 19.83 -1.53
CA GLY A 32 -3.14 19.84 -1.23
C GLY A 32 -3.56 18.91 -0.10
N LYS A 33 -2.64 18.57 0.80
CA LYS A 33 -2.86 17.66 1.94
C LYS A 33 -3.45 18.36 3.17
N VAL A 34 -3.54 19.69 3.15
CA VAL A 34 -3.96 20.50 4.30
C VAL A 34 -5.40 20.97 4.09
N LYS A 35 -6.23 20.80 5.12
CA LYS A 35 -7.67 21.15 5.10
C LYS A 35 -8.11 21.88 6.36
N ILE A 36 -9.18 22.67 6.24
CA ILE A 36 -10.04 23.12 7.34
C ILE A 36 -11.45 22.60 7.05
N GLY A 37 -11.94 21.69 7.87
CA GLY A 37 -13.17 20.97 7.59
C GLY A 37 -13.08 20.25 6.23
N THR A 38 -13.95 20.63 5.29
CA THR A 38 -13.96 20.09 3.92
C THR A 38 -13.13 20.92 2.93
N HIS A 39 -12.67 22.12 3.32
CA HIS A 39 -11.96 23.04 2.43
C HIS A 39 -10.46 22.76 2.40
N ARG A 40 -9.92 22.53 1.20
CA ARG A 40 -8.48 22.37 0.97
C ARG A 40 -7.79 23.73 0.96
N LEU A 41 -6.61 23.79 1.58
CA LEU A 41 -5.77 24.97 1.62
C LEU A 41 -4.52 24.73 0.76
N ASP A 42 -4.27 25.63 -0.19
CA ASP A 42 -3.21 25.50 -1.20
C ASP A 42 -2.13 26.61 -1.13
N LYS A 43 -2.34 27.63 -0.27
CA LYS A 43 -1.46 28.80 -0.17
C LYS A 43 -0.69 28.82 1.16
N PRO A 44 0.62 28.50 1.18
CA PRO A 44 1.41 28.45 2.40
C PRO A 44 1.42 29.78 3.20
N GLY A 45 1.37 30.90 2.50
CA GLY A 45 1.35 32.22 3.10
C GLY A 45 -0.04 32.71 3.55
N GLN A 46 -1.10 31.91 3.39
CA GLN A 46 -2.44 32.27 3.78
C GLN A 46 -2.51 32.55 5.28
N SER A 47 -3.14 33.67 5.63
CA SER A 47 -3.33 34.08 7.03
C SER A 47 -4.61 33.45 7.57
N LEU A 48 -4.53 32.70 8.64
CA LEU A 48 -5.64 32.04 9.33
C LEU A 48 -5.68 32.49 10.79
N ASN A 49 -6.83 32.27 11.45
CA ASN A 49 -6.91 32.36 12.88
C ASN A 49 -6.01 31.28 13.51
N ALA A 50 -5.20 31.62 14.51
CA ALA A 50 -4.33 30.70 15.22
C ALA A 50 -5.09 29.49 15.83
N ASP A 51 -6.37 29.69 16.19
CA ASP A 51 -7.24 28.69 16.77
C ASP A 51 -7.92 27.81 15.72
N SER A 52 -7.72 28.06 14.41
CA SER A 52 -8.33 27.27 13.34
C SER A 52 -7.94 25.79 13.44
N GLU A 53 -8.92 24.90 13.34
CA GLU A 53 -8.70 23.45 13.29
C GLU A 53 -8.22 23.05 11.89
N VAL A 54 -6.90 23.04 11.74
CA VAL A 54 -6.25 22.59 10.51
C VAL A 54 -5.92 21.11 10.63
N THR A 55 -6.28 20.33 9.61
CA THR A 55 -5.96 18.91 9.50
C THR A 55 -5.03 18.67 8.33
N VAL A 56 -4.13 17.71 8.49
CA VAL A 56 -3.23 17.23 7.43
C VAL A 56 -3.65 15.82 7.07
N GLU A 57 -3.93 15.59 5.77
CA GLU A 57 -4.15 14.23 5.28
C GLU A 57 -2.87 13.43 5.44
N SER A 58 -2.91 12.39 6.25
CA SER A 58 -1.84 11.41 6.31
C SER A 58 -1.63 10.78 4.93
N PRO A 59 -0.39 10.50 4.54
CA PRO A 59 -0.16 9.71 3.34
C PRO A 59 -0.90 8.37 3.47
N PRO A 60 -1.39 7.81 2.36
CA PRO A 60 -2.03 6.51 2.41
C PRO A 60 -1.05 5.49 3.02
N ARG A 61 -1.56 4.64 3.90
CA ARG A 61 -0.77 3.63 4.62
C ARG A 61 -0.08 2.65 3.68
N PHE A 62 -0.77 2.30 2.60
CA PHE A 62 -0.28 1.39 1.58
C PHE A 62 -0.11 2.11 0.24
N VAL A 63 0.73 1.57 -0.63
CA VAL A 63 1.01 2.11 -1.97
C VAL A 63 -0.23 2.14 -2.88
N SER A 64 -1.28 1.40 -2.53
CA SER A 64 -2.58 1.45 -3.21
C SER A 64 -3.71 0.92 -2.32
N ARG A 65 -4.97 1.17 -2.73
CA ARG A 65 -6.18 0.66 -2.06
C ARG A 65 -6.24 -0.87 -1.95
N GLY A 66 -5.44 -1.58 -2.74
CA GLY A 66 -5.27 -3.03 -2.62
C GLY A 66 -4.78 -3.42 -1.22
N GLY A 67 -3.84 -2.67 -0.65
CA GLY A 67 -3.33 -2.94 0.69
C GLY A 67 -4.41 -2.90 1.77
N GLU A 68 -5.32 -1.91 1.71
CA GLU A 68 -6.44 -1.80 2.65
C GLU A 68 -7.41 -3.00 2.54
N LYS A 69 -7.65 -3.48 1.30
CA LYS A 69 -8.50 -4.65 1.07
C LYS A 69 -7.89 -5.92 1.65
N LEU A 70 -6.58 -6.11 1.43
CA LEU A 70 -5.88 -7.27 1.99
C LEU A 70 -5.85 -7.18 3.52
N GLU A 71 -5.58 -6.00 4.07
CA GLU A 71 -5.57 -5.81 5.52
C GLU A 71 -6.90 -6.19 6.15
N GLY A 72 -8.03 -5.68 5.63
CA GLY A 72 -9.36 -6.04 6.12
C GLY A 72 -9.66 -7.53 6.00
N PHE A 73 -9.17 -8.19 4.95
CA PHE A 73 -9.29 -9.62 4.80
C PHE A 73 -8.47 -10.40 5.85
N LEU A 74 -7.20 -10.03 6.04
CA LEU A 74 -6.33 -10.68 7.01
C LEU A 74 -6.87 -10.53 8.45
N ASP A 75 -7.41 -9.36 8.77
CA ASP A 75 -8.01 -9.10 10.08
C ASP A 75 -9.31 -9.90 10.29
N HIS A 76 -10.17 -9.96 9.26
CA HIS A 76 -11.42 -10.70 9.34
C HIS A 76 -11.23 -12.21 9.57
N PHE A 77 -10.20 -12.79 8.93
CA PHE A 77 -9.89 -14.22 9.02
C PHE A 77 -8.77 -14.54 10.02
N GLU A 78 -8.32 -13.56 10.80
CA GLU A 78 -7.26 -13.71 11.80
C GLU A 78 -5.97 -14.34 11.25
N ILE A 79 -5.59 -13.96 10.00
CA ILE A 79 -4.43 -14.52 9.32
C ILE A 79 -3.19 -13.69 9.64
N THR A 80 -2.16 -14.34 10.16
CA THR A 80 -0.87 -13.72 10.35
C THR A 80 -0.01 -13.81 9.10
N MET A 81 0.70 -12.72 8.80
CA MET A 81 1.72 -12.68 7.74
C MET A 81 3.12 -12.86 8.28
N GLU A 82 3.27 -12.91 9.61
CA GLU A 82 4.56 -13.02 10.27
C GLU A 82 5.32 -14.27 9.83
N GLY A 83 6.56 -14.10 9.40
CA GLY A 83 7.40 -15.20 8.98
C GLY A 83 7.06 -15.83 7.63
N THR A 84 6.10 -15.27 6.87
CA THR A 84 5.65 -15.85 5.59
C THR A 84 6.49 -15.37 4.40
N HIS A 85 6.50 -16.18 3.35
CA HIS A 85 6.96 -15.81 2.01
C HIS A 85 5.74 -15.60 1.12
N VAL A 86 5.69 -14.50 0.38
CA VAL A 86 4.54 -14.10 -0.42
C VAL A 86 4.83 -14.27 -1.91
N LEU A 87 3.88 -14.83 -2.65
CA LEU A 87 3.84 -14.81 -4.11
C LEU A 87 2.62 -13.98 -4.54
N ASP A 88 2.86 -12.80 -5.09
CA ASP A 88 1.84 -11.86 -5.56
C ASP A 88 1.78 -11.90 -7.09
N VAL A 89 0.75 -12.54 -7.65
CA VAL A 89 0.55 -12.69 -9.09
C VAL A 89 -0.50 -11.70 -9.60
N GLY A 90 -0.08 -10.79 -10.46
CA GLY A 90 -0.83 -9.62 -10.84
C GLY A 90 -0.66 -8.51 -9.82
N ALA A 91 0.57 -8.32 -9.35
CA ALA A 91 0.91 -7.39 -8.27
C ALA A 91 0.57 -5.91 -8.60
N SER A 92 0.58 -5.54 -9.88
CA SER A 92 0.30 -4.18 -10.35
C SER A 92 1.13 -3.15 -9.55
N THR A 93 0.49 -2.21 -8.86
CA THR A 93 1.18 -1.22 -8.01
C THR A 93 1.81 -1.79 -6.73
N GLY A 94 1.50 -3.04 -6.38
CA GLY A 94 2.07 -3.73 -5.22
C GLY A 94 1.32 -3.50 -3.90
N GLY A 95 0.04 -3.18 -3.95
CA GLY A 95 -0.72 -2.93 -2.72
C GLY A 95 -0.78 -4.12 -1.78
N PHE A 96 -0.97 -5.34 -2.30
CA PHE A 96 -0.96 -6.57 -1.50
C PHE A 96 0.43 -6.86 -0.94
N THR A 97 1.45 -6.71 -1.77
CA THR A 97 2.85 -6.83 -1.37
C THR A 97 3.20 -5.88 -0.23
N ASP A 98 2.85 -4.59 -0.34
CA ASP A 98 3.13 -3.59 0.70
C ASP A 98 2.43 -3.94 2.03
N CYS A 99 1.17 -4.34 1.98
CA CYS A 99 0.43 -4.79 3.16
C CYS A 99 1.09 -6.01 3.80
N SER A 100 1.43 -7.03 3.01
CA SER A 100 2.06 -8.25 3.48
C SER A 100 3.38 -7.98 4.19
N LEU A 101 4.23 -7.15 3.60
CA LEU A 101 5.53 -6.78 4.18
C LEU A 101 5.40 -5.94 5.45
N GLN A 102 4.40 -5.05 5.52
CA GLN A 102 4.12 -4.27 6.74
C GLN A 102 3.56 -5.15 7.87
N ARG A 103 2.93 -6.27 7.53
CA ARG A 103 2.37 -7.23 8.49
C ARG A 103 3.31 -8.41 8.84
N GLY A 104 4.59 -8.29 8.50
CA GLY A 104 5.62 -9.21 8.97
C GLY A 104 6.05 -10.30 7.99
N ALA A 105 5.61 -10.25 6.71
CA ALA A 105 6.15 -11.15 5.71
C ALA A 105 7.67 -10.95 5.52
N ILE A 106 8.42 -12.03 5.39
CA ILE A 106 9.88 -12.01 5.23
C ILE A 106 10.25 -11.38 3.89
N ASN A 107 9.63 -11.86 2.82
CA ASN A 107 9.84 -11.36 1.47
C ASN A 107 8.59 -11.55 0.59
N ALA A 108 8.60 -10.91 -0.57
CA ALA A 108 7.57 -11.06 -1.58
C ALA A 108 8.20 -11.21 -2.97
N THR A 109 7.70 -12.19 -3.73
CA THR A 109 7.96 -12.32 -5.16
C THR A 109 6.72 -11.85 -5.90
N CYS A 110 6.87 -10.79 -6.68
CA CYS A 110 5.81 -10.18 -7.46
C CYS A 110 5.96 -10.57 -8.92
N VAL A 111 4.87 -10.98 -9.55
CA VAL A 111 4.84 -11.34 -10.98
C VAL A 111 3.73 -10.55 -11.65
N ASP A 112 4.06 -9.80 -12.69
CA ASP A 112 3.06 -9.05 -13.46
C ASP A 112 3.38 -9.10 -14.97
N VAL A 113 2.31 -9.10 -15.78
CA VAL A 113 2.42 -9.01 -17.23
C VAL A 113 2.64 -7.57 -17.72
N GLY A 114 2.32 -6.60 -16.87
CA GLY A 114 2.53 -5.18 -17.11
C GLY A 114 3.98 -4.76 -16.95
N ARG A 115 4.26 -3.52 -17.34
CA ARG A 115 5.58 -2.89 -17.22
C ARG A 115 5.51 -1.68 -16.29
N ALA A 116 6.53 -1.51 -15.45
CA ALA A 116 6.74 -0.30 -14.64
C ALA A 116 5.50 0.14 -13.85
N GLN A 117 4.68 -0.83 -13.39
CA GLN A 117 3.46 -0.53 -12.62
C GLN A 117 3.74 -0.48 -11.13
N MET A 118 4.76 -1.21 -10.67
CA MET A 118 5.07 -1.30 -9.24
C MET A 118 5.55 0.04 -8.68
N HIS A 119 5.09 0.36 -7.49
CA HIS A 119 5.46 1.60 -6.80
C HIS A 119 6.96 1.61 -6.43
N ASN A 120 7.65 2.74 -6.64
CA ASN A 120 9.09 2.87 -6.42
C ASN A 120 9.55 2.45 -5.02
N LYS A 121 8.75 2.68 -3.98
CA LYS A 121 9.03 2.23 -2.62
C LYS A 121 9.26 0.70 -2.53
N LEU A 122 8.53 -0.07 -3.34
CA LEU A 122 8.65 -1.53 -3.37
C LEU A 122 9.78 -2.00 -4.27
N ILE A 123 10.01 -1.32 -5.39
CA ILE A 123 11.14 -1.62 -6.29
C ILE A 123 12.48 -1.47 -5.56
N GLN A 124 12.58 -0.50 -4.65
CA GLN A 124 13.78 -0.22 -3.85
C GLN A 124 13.89 -1.07 -2.58
N ASN A 125 12.93 -1.97 -2.32
CA ASN A 125 12.92 -2.78 -1.11
C ASN A 125 13.60 -4.13 -1.36
N ASP A 126 14.70 -4.41 -0.66
CA ASP A 126 15.49 -5.65 -0.79
C ASP A 126 14.69 -6.93 -0.52
N ARG A 127 13.54 -6.82 0.15
CA ARG A 127 12.62 -7.94 0.41
C ARG A 127 11.67 -8.22 -0.75
N VAL A 128 11.71 -7.43 -1.84
CA VAL A 128 10.82 -7.56 -3.00
C VAL A 128 11.60 -8.02 -4.21
N THR A 129 11.16 -9.13 -4.80
CA THR A 129 11.62 -9.57 -6.12
C THR A 129 10.52 -9.25 -7.13
N ASN A 130 10.75 -8.29 -8.02
CA ASN A 130 9.79 -7.89 -9.05
C ASN A 130 10.13 -8.53 -10.39
N ILE A 131 9.18 -9.30 -10.95
CA ILE A 131 9.31 -10.01 -12.22
C ILE A 131 8.22 -9.47 -13.15
N GLU A 132 8.61 -8.55 -14.04
CA GLU A 132 7.72 -7.93 -15.01
C GLU A 132 7.85 -8.56 -16.40
N ASN A 133 6.87 -8.32 -17.27
CA ASN A 133 6.80 -8.81 -18.66
C ASN A 133 6.84 -10.33 -18.81
N GLN A 134 6.59 -11.06 -17.77
CA GLN A 134 6.51 -12.50 -17.85
C GLN A 134 5.07 -12.94 -17.61
N CYS A 135 4.40 -13.34 -18.72
CA CYS A 135 3.35 -14.32 -18.59
C CYS A 135 4.08 -15.66 -18.47
N PRO A 136 4.20 -16.26 -17.29
CA PRO A 136 4.84 -17.56 -17.19
C PRO A 136 4.10 -18.52 -18.14
N PRO A 137 4.80 -19.31 -18.99
CA PRO A 137 4.17 -20.29 -19.85
C PRO A 137 3.27 -21.19 -18.98
N LEU A 138 2.18 -21.72 -19.56
CA LEU A 138 1.16 -22.48 -18.82
C LEU A 138 1.76 -23.63 -17.97
N GLU A 139 2.89 -24.16 -18.39
CA GLU A 139 3.65 -25.21 -17.71
C GLU A 139 4.48 -24.67 -16.52
N ALA A 140 4.95 -23.43 -16.59
CA ALA A 140 5.61 -22.75 -15.48
C ALA A 140 4.62 -22.11 -14.49
N ARG A 141 3.31 -22.14 -14.79
CA ARG A 141 2.22 -21.77 -13.86
C ARG A 141 2.01 -22.78 -12.73
N ARG A 142 2.68 -23.93 -12.79
CA ARG A 142 3.02 -24.65 -11.56
C ARG A 142 4.15 -23.85 -10.94
N PRO A 143 3.95 -23.19 -9.79
CA PRO A 143 5.06 -22.56 -9.12
C PRO A 143 6.13 -23.62 -9.03
N THR A 144 7.29 -23.38 -9.64
CA THR A 144 8.46 -24.18 -9.37
C THR A 144 8.85 -23.82 -7.95
N LEU A 145 8.08 -24.35 -7.00
CA LEU A 145 8.33 -24.37 -5.57
C LEU A 145 9.75 -24.87 -5.22
N ARG A 146 10.47 -25.37 -6.23
CA ARG A 146 11.85 -25.84 -6.14
C ARG A 146 12.89 -24.75 -5.90
N ARG A 147 12.58 -23.45 -6.06
CA ARG A 147 13.53 -22.36 -5.82
C ARG A 147 13.21 -21.49 -4.61
N LEU A 148 12.09 -21.73 -3.96
CA LEU A 148 11.86 -21.12 -2.66
C LEU A 148 12.59 -21.96 -1.61
N PRO A 149 13.44 -21.35 -0.78
CA PRO A 149 14.16 -22.11 0.25
C PRO A 149 13.14 -22.85 1.11
N PRO A 150 13.37 -24.15 1.43
CA PRO A 150 12.48 -24.88 2.29
C PRO A 150 12.60 -24.30 3.70
N ASN A 151 11.73 -23.38 4.02
CA ASN A 151 11.60 -22.91 5.39
C ASN A 151 10.65 -23.85 6.12
N ARG A 152 11.11 -24.48 7.20
CA ARG A 152 10.35 -25.46 7.98
C ARG A 152 9.07 -24.90 8.59
N ASN A 153 8.88 -23.58 8.58
CA ASN A 153 7.70 -22.86 9.10
C ASN A 153 7.09 -21.90 8.09
N GLY A 154 7.49 -21.94 6.81
CA GLY A 154 7.08 -20.96 5.81
C GLY A 154 5.71 -21.26 5.20
N LEU A 155 4.68 -20.58 5.64
CA LEU A 155 3.43 -20.46 4.90
C LEU A 155 3.70 -19.65 3.63
N ILE A 156 3.43 -20.21 2.46
CA ILE A 156 3.46 -19.48 1.18
C ILE A 156 2.04 -19.01 0.91
N LEU A 157 1.83 -17.71 0.95
CA LEU A 157 0.56 -17.12 0.56
C LEU A 157 0.63 -16.71 -0.91
N TYR A 158 -0.36 -17.21 -1.64
CA TYR A 158 -0.50 -16.97 -3.07
C TYR A 158 -1.69 -16.04 -3.31
N PHE A 159 -1.42 -14.87 -3.88
CA PHE A 159 -2.45 -13.97 -4.36
C PHE A 159 -2.49 -14.03 -5.88
N ALA A 160 -3.67 -14.17 -6.45
CA ALA A 160 -3.84 -14.13 -7.90
C ALA A 160 -4.99 -13.18 -8.26
N ASN A 161 -4.73 -12.27 -9.16
CA ASN A 161 -5.80 -11.43 -9.72
C ASN A 161 -6.71 -12.28 -10.60
N GLN A 162 -8.02 -12.10 -10.51
CA GLN A 162 -9.06 -12.95 -11.12
C GLN A 162 -9.00 -13.12 -12.64
N SER A 163 -8.41 -12.19 -13.36
CA SER A 163 -8.25 -12.31 -14.81
C SER A 163 -7.36 -13.50 -15.23
N ILE A 164 -6.61 -14.11 -14.29
CA ILE A 164 -5.68 -15.22 -14.54
C ILE A 164 -6.22 -16.56 -14.01
N THR A 165 -7.20 -16.55 -13.09
CA THR A 165 -7.61 -17.73 -12.33
C THR A 165 -8.59 -18.70 -13.03
N SER A 166 -9.18 -18.33 -14.16
CA SER A 166 -10.20 -19.18 -14.82
C SER A 166 -9.69 -20.53 -15.36
N ARG A 167 -8.38 -20.84 -15.23
CA ARG A 167 -7.77 -22.07 -15.76
C ARG A 167 -6.79 -22.81 -14.85
N LEU A 168 -6.72 -22.50 -13.56
CA LEU A 168 -5.81 -23.18 -12.65
C LEU A 168 -6.55 -24.24 -11.81
N ALA A 169 -6.30 -25.53 -12.08
CA ALA A 169 -6.67 -26.61 -11.18
C ALA A 169 -5.73 -26.62 -9.98
N ILE A 170 -6.14 -26.01 -8.87
CA ILE A 170 -5.39 -25.96 -7.61
C ILE A 170 -5.79 -27.17 -6.75
N PRO A 171 -4.84 -27.94 -6.18
CA PRO A 171 -5.14 -29.03 -5.27
C PRO A 171 -5.96 -28.57 -4.05
N ARG A 172 -6.81 -29.43 -3.52
CA ARG A 172 -7.82 -29.11 -2.47
C ARG A 172 -7.28 -28.39 -1.23
N ALA A 173 -6.03 -28.60 -0.85
CA ALA A 173 -5.39 -27.97 0.31
C ALA A 173 -4.98 -26.49 0.09
N GLN A 174 -4.96 -25.99 -1.14
CA GLN A 174 -4.55 -24.63 -1.50
C GLN A 174 -5.72 -23.72 -1.92
N ARG A 175 -6.97 -24.19 -1.77
CA ARG A 175 -8.17 -23.46 -2.23
C ARG A 175 -8.61 -22.30 -1.35
N LEU A 176 -7.85 -21.94 -0.33
CA LEU A 176 -8.36 -21.00 0.69
C LEU A 176 -8.40 -19.53 0.25
N PHE A 177 -7.87 -19.15 -0.91
CA PHE A 177 -7.81 -17.74 -1.28
C PHE A 177 -8.06 -17.42 -2.75
N ASN A 178 -9.30 -17.58 -3.18
CA ASN A 178 -9.82 -16.83 -4.30
C ASN A 178 -10.50 -15.56 -3.74
N CYS A 179 -9.76 -14.48 -3.59
CA CYS A 179 -10.34 -13.20 -3.26
C CYS A 179 -11.07 -12.66 -4.49
N THR A 180 -12.39 -12.91 -4.58
CA THR A 180 -13.26 -12.36 -5.61
C THR A 180 -13.49 -10.88 -5.33
N CYS A 181 -12.67 -10.04 -5.90
CA CYS A 181 -12.94 -8.62 -5.97
C CYS A 181 -13.87 -8.35 -7.17
N GLN A 182 -15.19 -8.45 -6.97
CA GLN A 182 -16.14 -7.90 -7.92
C GLN A 182 -16.02 -6.38 -7.89
N THR A 183 -15.43 -5.81 -8.93
CA THR A 183 -15.61 -4.40 -9.25
C THR A 183 -17.01 -4.24 -9.83
N SER A 184 -17.94 -3.73 -9.04
CA SER A 184 -19.16 -3.13 -9.58
C SER A 184 -18.76 -1.90 -10.37
N VAL A 185 -19.23 -1.82 -11.59
CA VAL A 185 -19.18 -0.69 -12.52
C VAL A 185 -19.90 0.52 -11.91
#